data_e16ef3d939c0ec589fa75927e0e3fc3a
#
_entry.id   e16ef3d939c0ec589fa75927e0e3fc3a
#
_cell.length_a   1.000
_cell.length_b   1.000
_cell.length_c   1.000
_cell.angle_alpha   90.00
_cell.angle_beta   90.00
_cell.angle_gamma   90.00
#
_symmetry.space_group_name_H-M   'P 1'
#
loop_
_entity.id
_entity.type
_entity.pdbx_description
1 polymer ?
#
loop_
_entity_poly.entity_id
_entity_poly.type
_entity_poly.pdbx_seq_one_letter_code
_entity_poly.pdbx_strand_id
1 'polypeptide(L)'
;FIDDYKYVRKNEHSLNYRQFKECDYKILGESISKVCHEHNIRVHTCFEKRNLVEYGFDEEVCLSHELAYMLTGKKYPNWKARREGLCNCVNIVDIGVFNTCPHFCKYCYANFKEEEVLKNRKFHDVNSTMLIGKLKDTDKITVRRK
;
A
#
# COMPACT_ATOMS: atom_id res chain seq x y z
N PHE A 1 -9.46 -0.16 8.65
CA PHE A 1 -9.18 0.65 7.43
C PHE A 1 -10.04 1.91 7.38
N ILE A 2 -11.37 1.79 7.51
CA ILE A 2 -12.28 2.95 7.45
C ILE A 2 -11.98 3.94 8.57
N ASP A 3 -11.72 3.46 9.76
CA ASP A 3 -11.43 4.28 10.93
C ASP A 3 -10.09 5.03 10.84
N ASP A 4 -9.15 4.51 10.05
CA ASP A 4 -7.81 5.08 9.92
C ASP A 4 -7.76 6.27 8.95
N TYR A 5 -8.68 6.33 7.99
CA TYR A 5 -8.61 7.31 6.91
C TYR A 5 -9.82 8.25 6.86
N LYS A 6 -9.57 9.53 7.19
CA LYS A 6 -10.59 10.59 7.24
C LYS A 6 -11.50 10.65 6.01
N TYR A 7 -10.94 10.45 4.82
CA TYR A 7 -11.71 10.55 3.58
C TYR A 7 -12.56 9.32 3.31
N VAL A 8 -12.10 8.15 3.72
CA VAL A 8 -12.91 6.92 3.68
C VAL A 8 -14.08 7.04 4.63
N ARG A 9 -13.86 7.50 5.88
CA ARG A 9 -14.94 7.77 6.84
C ARG A 9 -15.99 8.74 6.32
N LYS A 10 -15.57 9.78 5.60
CA LYS A 10 -16.50 10.75 5.00
C LYS A 10 -17.50 10.09 4.05
N ASN A 11 -17.09 9.03 3.38
CA ASN A 11 -17.91 8.30 2.42
C ASN A 11 -18.62 7.07 3.02
N GLU A 12 -18.42 6.78 4.29
CA GLU A 12 -18.93 5.59 4.98
C GLU A 12 -20.43 5.37 4.76
N HIS A 13 -21.23 6.46 4.86
CA HIS A 13 -22.68 6.39 4.64
C HIS A 13 -23.10 5.94 3.23
N SER A 14 -22.20 6.04 2.25
CA SER A 14 -22.43 5.62 0.87
C SER A 14 -21.83 4.25 0.54
N LEU A 15 -21.13 3.64 1.52
CA LEU A 15 -20.52 2.32 1.40
C LEU A 15 -21.46 1.30 2.05
N ASN A 16 -22.05 0.44 1.24
CA ASN A 16 -22.81 -0.69 1.77
C ASN A 16 -21.86 -1.79 2.22
N TYR A 17 -21.36 -1.71 3.44
CA TYR A 17 -20.44 -2.69 4.01
C TYR A 17 -20.90 -3.12 5.41
N ARG A 18 -20.36 -4.22 5.86
CA ARG A 18 -20.40 -4.65 7.25
C ARG A 18 -19.00 -5.01 7.73
N GLN A 19 -18.77 -4.94 9.01
CA GLN A 19 -17.53 -5.43 9.59
C GLN A 19 -17.44 -6.95 9.45
N PHE A 20 -16.23 -7.45 9.26
CA PHE A 20 -15.97 -8.88 9.19
C PHE A 20 -16.26 -9.53 10.54
N LYS A 21 -16.90 -10.70 10.46
CA LYS A 21 -17.05 -11.63 11.56
C LYS A 21 -15.98 -12.73 11.45
N GLU A 22 -15.85 -13.52 12.51
CA GLU A 22 -14.90 -14.63 12.53
C GLU A 22 -15.08 -15.60 11.36
N CYS A 23 -16.32 -15.95 11.04
CA CYS A 23 -16.61 -16.82 9.90
C CYS A 23 -16.17 -16.23 8.54
N ASP A 24 -16.14 -14.91 8.41
CA ASP A 24 -15.71 -14.27 7.16
C ASP A 24 -14.19 -14.39 6.98
N TYR A 25 -13.43 -14.24 8.06
CA TYR A 25 -11.97 -14.44 8.03
C TYR A 25 -11.62 -15.87 7.62
N LYS A 26 -12.32 -16.85 8.15
CA LYS A 26 -12.14 -18.26 7.78
C LYS A 26 -12.44 -18.46 6.29
N ILE A 27 -13.66 -18.09 5.83
CA ILE A 27 -14.09 -18.31 4.46
C ILE A 27 -13.14 -17.63 3.45
N LEU A 28 -12.78 -16.38 3.69
CA LEU A 28 -11.90 -15.62 2.81
C LEU A 28 -10.46 -16.15 2.89
N GLY A 29 -9.95 -16.42 4.09
CA GLY A 29 -8.62 -16.91 4.31
C GLY A 29 -8.39 -18.25 3.61
N GLU A 30 -9.24 -19.25 3.85
CA GLU A 30 -9.16 -20.56 3.21
C GLU A 30 -9.33 -20.48 1.68
N SER A 31 -10.28 -19.64 1.19
CA SER A 31 -10.50 -19.51 -0.24
C SER A 31 -9.34 -18.86 -0.98
N ILE A 32 -8.79 -17.77 -0.41
CA ILE A 32 -7.68 -17.05 -1.01
C ILE A 32 -6.42 -17.90 -0.97
N SER A 33 -6.08 -18.48 0.19
CA SER A 33 -4.87 -19.29 0.33
C SER A 33 -4.88 -20.49 -0.62
N LYS A 34 -6.03 -21.17 -0.75
CA LYS A 34 -6.19 -22.28 -1.68
C LYS A 34 -5.85 -21.87 -3.12
N VAL A 35 -6.47 -20.80 -3.63
CA VAL A 35 -6.23 -20.33 -5.01
C VAL A 35 -4.77 -19.89 -5.18
N CYS A 36 -4.23 -19.17 -4.22
CA CYS A 36 -2.83 -18.73 -4.28
C CYS A 36 -1.86 -19.91 -4.36
N HIS A 37 -2.05 -20.92 -3.49
CA HIS A 37 -1.17 -22.10 -3.48
C HIS A 37 -1.31 -22.96 -4.73
N GLU A 38 -2.51 -23.12 -5.28
CA GLU A 38 -2.74 -23.81 -6.56
C GLU A 38 -1.95 -23.16 -7.72
N HIS A 39 -1.70 -21.86 -7.62
CA HIS A 39 -0.92 -21.10 -8.61
C HIS A 39 0.51 -20.78 -8.20
N ASN A 40 1.04 -21.39 -7.14
CA ASN A 40 2.37 -21.11 -6.59
C ASN A 40 2.58 -19.62 -6.24
N ILE A 41 1.54 -18.95 -5.75
CA ILE A 41 1.59 -17.58 -5.27
C ILE A 41 1.62 -17.60 -3.75
N ARG A 42 2.62 -16.95 -3.17
CA ARG A 42 2.67 -16.74 -1.72
C ARG A 42 1.65 -15.69 -1.30
N VAL A 43 0.97 -15.92 -0.19
CA VAL A 43 -0.08 -15.04 0.33
C VAL A 43 0.15 -14.73 1.80
N HIS A 44 0.15 -13.47 2.16
CA HIS A 44 0.32 -13.00 3.53
C HIS A 44 -0.53 -11.77 3.80
N THR A 45 -0.78 -11.47 5.06
CA THR A 45 -1.46 -10.24 5.48
C THR A 45 -0.45 -9.10 5.63
N CYS A 46 -0.87 -7.88 5.36
CA CYS A 46 -0.06 -6.69 5.56
C CYS A 46 -0.79 -5.71 6.49
N PHE A 47 -0.12 -5.33 7.56
CA PHE A 47 -0.62 -4.33 8.51
C PHE A 47 -1.95 -4.71 9.21
N GLU A 48 -2.24 -6.01 9.28
CA GLU A 48 -3.42 -6.54 9.96
C GLU A 48 -3.09 -6.98 11.39
N LYS A 49 -3.99 -6.67 12.32
CA LYS A 49 -3.87 -7.13 13.70
C LYS A 49 -4.10 -8.64 13.82
N ARG A 50 -4.89 -9.18 12.90
CA ARG A 50 -5.21 -10.59 12.85
C ARG A 50 -4.29 -11.30 11.88
N ASN A 51 -3.61 -12.29 12.39
CA ASN A 51 -2.86 -13.25 11.59
C ASN A 51 -3.83 -14.26 10.95
N LEU A 52 -3.69 -14.52 9.65
CA LEU A 52 -4.50 -15.50 8.91
C LEU A 52 -3.71 -16.79 8.61
N VAL A 53 -2.61 -17.02 9.26
CA VAL A 53 -1.78 -18.25 9.10
C VAL A 53 -2.59 -19.51 9.37
N GLU A 54 -3.50 -19.48 10.35
CA GLU A 54 -4.41 -20.59 10.64
C GLU A 54 -5.29 -21.00 9.46
N TYR A 55 -5.50 -20.09 8.47
CA TYR A 55 -6.27 -20.32 7.26
C TYR A 55 -5.39 -20.52 6.02
N GLY A 56 -4.09 -20.80 6.23
CA GLY A 56 -3.15 -21.14 5.15
C GLY A 56 -2.40 -19.95 4.55
N PHE A 57 -2.41 -18.78 5.20
CA PHE A 57 -1.54 -17.67 4.82
C PHE A 57 -0.11 -17.91 5.30
N ASP A 58 0.86 -17.43 4.53
CA ASP A 58 2.27 -17.50 4.88
C ASP A 58 2.60 -16.53 6.02
N GLU A 59 3.50 -16.94 6.92
CA GLU A 59 3.99 -16.10 8.02
C GLU A 59 5.13 -15.17 7.56
N GLU A 60 4.91 -14.42 6.52
CA GLU A 60 5.92 -13.55 5.95
C GLU A 60 5.48 -12.09 5.93
N VAL A 61 6.44 -11.19 5.74
CA VAL A 61 6.19 -9.77 5.52
C VAL A 61 6.23 -9.43 4.04
N CYS A 62 5.37 -8.52 3.59
CA CYS A 62 5.22 -8.20 2.18
C CYS A 62 6.50 -7.61 1.54
N LEU A 63 7.35 -6.96 2.32
CA LEU A 63 8.65 -6.45 1.87
C LEU A 63 9.72 -6.76 2.91
N SER A 64 10.22 -7.99 2.89
CA SER A 64 11.27 -8.45 3.79
C SER A 64 12.67 -8.00 3.35
N HIS A 65 13.64 -8.08 4.28
CA HIS A 65 15.06 -7.89 3.94
C HIS A 65 15.53 -8.93 2.90
N GLU A 66 15.02 -10.15 2.98
CA GLU A 66 15.34 -11.22 2.06
C GLU A 66 14.83 -10.91 0.66
N LEU A 67 13.57 -10.50 0.53
CA LEU A 67 13.01 -10.07 -0.76
C LEU A 67 13.78 -8.88 -1.33
N ALA A 68 14.12 -7.89 -0.51
CA ALA A 68 14.91 -6.75 -0.94
C ALA A 68 16.29 -7.18 -1.44
N TYR A 69 16.93 -8.17 -0.78
CA TYR A 69 18.20 -8.74 -1.22
C TYR A 69 18.06 -9.51 -2.54
N MET A 70 17.04 -10.35 -2.67
CA MET A 70 16.79 -11.09 -3.92
C MET A 70 16.61 -10.15 -5.12
N LEU A 71 15.89 -9.05 -4.93
CA LEU A 71 15.60 -8.11 -6.02
C LEU A 71 16.79 -7.20 -6.39
N THR A 72 17.66 -6.88 -5.42
CA THR A 72 18.71 -5.86 -5.61
C THR A 72 20.13 -6.41 -5.57
N GLY A 73 20.31 -7.62 -5.06
CA GLY A 73 21.64 -8.20 -4.78
C GLY A 73 22.38 -7.50 -3.62
N LYS A 74 21.74 -6.59 -2.89
CA LYS A 74 22.38 -5.78 -1.83
C LYS A 74 21.77 -6.07 -0.47
N LYS A 75 22.65 -6.18 0.54
CA LYS A 75 22.22 -6.26 1.95
C LYS A 75 22.06 -4.85 2.52
N TYR A 76 20.99 -4.65 3.28
CA TYR A 76 20.66 -3.39 3.93
C TYR A 76 20.54 -3.56 5.46
N PRO A 77 21.65 -3.82 6.15
CA PRO A 77 21.63 -4.25 7.56
C PRO A 77 21.07 -3.21 8.53
N ASN A 78 21.09 -1.93 8.15
CA ASN A 78 20.62 -0.82 8.98
C ASN A 78 19.15 -0.45 8.72
N TRP A 79 18.43 -1.21 7.94
CA TRP A 79 17.02 -0.94 7.72
C TRP A 79 16.20 -1.41 8.92
N LYS A 80 15.51 -0.46 9.52
CA LYS A 80 14.57 -0.72 10.60
C LYS A 80 13.21 -1.11 10.04
N ALA A 81 12.42 -1.84 10.82
CA ALA A 81 11.03 -2.09 10.51
C ALA A 81 10.27 -0.78 10.31
N ARG A 82 9.34 -0.76 9.36
CA ARG A 82 8.54 0.44 9.05
C ARG A 82 7.71 0.88 10.25
N ARG A 83 7.15 -0.06 10.98
CA ARG A 83 6.38 0.18 12.19
C ARG A 83 6.47 -1.04 13.11
N GLU A 84 7.27 -0.93 14.13
CA GLU A 84 7.51 -2.01 15.08
C GLU A 84 6.19 -2.53 15.69
N GLY A 85 6.03 -3.84 15.75
CA GLY A 85 4.87 -4.51 16.30
C GLY A 85 3.62 -4.57 15.39
N LEU A 86 3.58 -3.82 14.28
CA LEU A 86 2.45 -3.83 13.33
C LEU A 86 2.89 -4.14 11.90
N CYS A 87 4.06 -3.70 11.49
CA CYS A 87 4.58 -3.94 10.16
C CYS A 87 6.09 -4.17 10.24
N ASN A 88 6.51 -5.41 10.02
CA ASN A 88 7.91 -5.81 10.02
C ASN A 88 8.59 -5.63 8.64
N CYS A 89 7.91 -5.01 7.68
CA CYS A 89 8.52 -4.67 6.40
C CYS A 89 9.69 -3.72 6.58
N VAL A 90 10.66 -3.81 5.69
CA VAL A 90 11.75 -2.83 5.63
C VAL A 90 11.21 -1.41 5.43
N ASN A 91 11.96 -0.43 5.90
CA ASN A 91 11.57 0.95 5.72
C ASN A 91 11.62 1.34 4.24
N ILE A 92 10.52 1.85 3.72
CA ILE A 92 10.34 2.24 2.32
C ILE A 92 10.15 3.75 2.19
N VAL A 93 10.39 4.26 0.99
CA VAL A 93 10.01 5.62 0.61
C VAL A 93 8.84 5.53 -0.34
N ASP A 94 7.72 6.11 0.05
CA ASP A 94 6.57 6.26 -0.82
C ASP A 94 6.86 7.37 -1.85
N ILE A 95 6.78 7.02 -3.12
CA ILE A 95 6.92 7.96 -4.25
C ILE A 95 5.56 8.41 -4.80
N GLY A 96 4.47 7.96 -4.19
CA GLY A 96 3.10 8.30 -4.60
C GLY A 96 2.75 9.77 -4.34
N VAL A 97 1.82 10.29 -5.12
CA VAL A 97 1.23 11.62 -4.93
C VAL A 97 -0.28 11.48 -4.78
N PHE A 98 -0.84 12.09 -3.75
CA PHE A 98 -2.30 12.13 -3.54
C PHE A 98 -3.03 12.87 -4.68
N ASN A 99 -4.30 12.56 -4.88
CA ASN A 99 -5.15 13.16 -5.90
C ASN A 99 -4.61 13.00 -7.33
N THR A 100 -4.19 11.79 -7.71
CA THR A 100 -3.66 11.52 -9.06
C THR A 100 -4.42 10.43 -9.81
N CYS A 101 -5.16 9.56 -9.11
CA CYS A 101 -5.88 8.45 -9.71
C CYS A 101 -7.28 8.88 -10.20
N PRO A 102 -7.64 8.60 -11.46
CA PRO A 102 -8.93 9.04 -12.04
C PRO A 102 -10.12 8.12 -11.73
N HIS A 103 -9.95 7.08 -10.92
CA HIS A 103 -11.02 6.09 -10.66
C HIS A 103 -12.05 6.55 -9.63
N PHE A 104 -11.74 7.51 -8.78
CA PHE A 104 -12.67 8.09 -7.78
C PHE A 104 -13.38 7.05 -6.90
N CYS A 105 -12.69 5.98 -6.52
CA CYS A 105 -13.25 4.95 -5.66
C CYS A 105 -13.71 5.54 -4.32
N LYS A 106 -14.92 5.24 -3.88
CA LYS A 106 -15.49 5.76 -2.63
C LYS A 106 -14.70 5.38 -1.38
N TYR A 107 -13.96 4.28 -1.40
CA TYR A 107 -13.09 3.81 -0.33
C TYR A 107 -11.62 4.23 -0.49
N CYS A 108 -11.32 5.14 -1.42
CA CYS A 108 -9.96 5.58 -1.67
C CYS A 108 -9.47 6.53 -0.56
N TYR A 109 -8.33 6.19 0.04
CA TYR A 109 -7.66 7.05 1.02
C TYR A 109 -6.78 8.13 0.38
N ALA A 110 -6.42 7.94 -0.89
CA ALA A 110 -5.44 8.78 -1.57
C ALA A 110 -6.07 9.89 -2.43
N ASN A 111 -7.34 9.74 -2.81
CA ASN A 111 -8.08 10.75 -3.57
C ASN A 111 -9.19 11.34 -2.72
N PHE A 112 -9.16 12.64 -2.50
CA PHE A 112 -10.13 13.33 -1.66
C PHE A 112 -10.70 14.61 -2.31
N LYS A 113 -10.19 15.01 -3.47
CA LYS A 113 -10.69 16.15 -4.25
C LYS A 113 -10.62 15.84 -5.73
N GLU A 114 -11.77 15.68 -6.36
CA GLU A 114 -11.89 15.39 -7.79
C GLU A 114 -11.25 16.47 -8.67
N GLU A 115 -11.50 17.73 -8.35
CA GLU A 115 -10.92 18.87 -9.08
C GLU A 115 -9.39 18.85 -9.08
N GLU A 116 -8.77 18.49 -7.95
CA GLU A 116 -7.32 18.36 -7.86
C GLU A 116 -6.79 17.17 -8.67
N VAL A 117 -7.52 16.06 -8.70
CA VAL A 117 -7.16 14.93 -9.55
C VAL A 117 -7.13 15.33 -11.02
N LEU A 118 -8.20 16.00 -11.49
CA LEU A 118 -8.30 16.46 -12.87
C LEU A 118 -7.20 17.49 -13.21
N LYS A 119 -6.90 18.38 -12.27
CA LYS A 119 -5.79 19.35 -12.39
C LYS A 119 -4.44 18.64 -12.47
N ASN A 120 -4.14 17.75 -11.53
CA ASN A 120 -2.86 17.06 -11.45
C ASN A 120 -2.58 16.21 -12.69
N ARG A 121 -3.60 15.56 -13.24
CA ARG A 121 -3.47 14.80 -14.49
C ARG A 121 -3.02 15.64 -15.69
N LYS A 122 -3.42 16.91 -15.76
CA LYS A 122 -2.98 17.82 -16.85
C LYS A 122 -1.48 18.13 -16.76
N PHE A 123 -0.88 17.98 -15.58
CA PHE A 123 0.54 18.23 -15.34
C PHE A 123 1.38 16.95 -15.32
N HIS A 124 0.76 15.80 -15.60
CA HIS A 124 1.51 14.55 -15.74
C HIS A 124 2.18 14.52 -17.13
N ASP A 125 3.48 14.21 -17.11
CA ASP A 125 4.28 14.02 -18.31
C ASP A 125 5.04 12.69 -18.15
N VAL A 126 4.77 11.74 -19.03
CA VAL A 126 5.38 10.40 -19.01
C VAL A 126 6.91 10.44 -19.13
N ASN A 127 7.47 11.48 -19.71
CA ASN A 127 8.92 11.66 -19.85
C ASN A 127 9.53 12.47 -18.69
N SER A 128 8.72 12.94 -17.75
CA SER A 128 9.20 13.66 -16.57
C SER A 128 9.71 12.71 -15.51
N THR A 129 10.75 13.10 -14.78
CA THR A 129 11.21 12.42 -13.57
C THR A 129 10.29 12.66 -12.38
N MET A 130 9.31 13.55 -12.50
CA MET A 130 8.30 13.83 -11.49
C MET A 130 6.97 13.23 -11.88
N LEU A 131 6.23 12.68 -10.91
CA LEU A 131 4.88 12.16 -11.14
C LEU A 131 3.92 13.26 -11.58
N ILE A 132 4.05 14.46 -11.02
CA ILE A 132 3.23 15.62 -11.35
C ILE A 132 4.12 16.86 -11.43
N GLY A 133 3.94 17.64 -12.49
CA GLY A 133 4.66 18.90 -12.70
C GLY A 133 6.09 18.70 -13.20
N LYS A 134 6.86 19.75 -13.07
CA LYS A 134 8.28 19.81 -13.46
C LYS A 134 9.09 20.50 -12.36
N LEU A 135 10.34 20.12 -12.24
CA LEU A 135 11.29 20.81 -11.37
C LEU A 135 11.42 22.27 -11.82
N LYS A 136 11.47 23.15 -10.85
CA LYS A 136 11.74 24.59 -11.04
C LYS A 136 13.16 24.90 -10.55
N ASP A 137 13.77 25.93 -11.09
CA ASP A 137 15.11 26.38 -10.70
C ASP A 137 15.19 26.76 -9.21
N THR A 138 14.03 27.09 -8.62
CA THR A 138 13.91 27.42 -7.19
C THR A 138 13.74 26.21 -6.28
N ASP A 139 13.57 25.01 -6.82
CA ASP A 139 13.32 23.81 -6.02
C ASP A 139 14.61 23.32 -5.36
N LYS A 140 14.55 23.07 -4.06
CA LYS A 140 15.67 22.51 -3.31
C LYS A 140 15.77 21.02 -3.55
N ILE A 141 16.80 20.60 -4.27
CA ILE A 141 17.09 19.19 -4.50
C ILE A 141 17.99 18.67 -3.36
N THR A 142 17.54 17.62 -2.68
CA THR A 142 18.33 16.95 -1.67
C THR A 142 18.63 15.52 -2.13
N VAL A 143 19.91 15.23 -2.31
CA VAL A 143 20.34 13.87 -2.65
C VAL A 143 20.24 12.99 -1.41
N ARG A 144 19.50 11.89 -1.48
CA ARG A 144 19.43 10.92 -0.40
C ARG A 144 20.79 10.25 -0.22
N ARG A 145 21.37 10.38 0.96
CA ARG A 145 22.57 9.61 1.30
C ARG A 145 22.22 8.12 1.36
N LYS A 146 23.03 7.30 0.70
CA LYS A 146 22.92 5.84 0.71
C LYS A 146 23.26 5.26 2.07
#